data_93832b07305e66e9e56c81356a97d69f
#
_entry.id   93832b07305e66e9e56c81356a97d69f
#
_cell.length_a   1.000
_cell.length_b   1.000
_cell.length_c   1.000
_cell.angle_alpha   90.00
_cell.angle_beta   90.00
_cell.angle_gamma   90.00
#
_symmetry.space_group_name_H-M   'P 1'
#
loop_
_entity.id
_entity.type
_entity.pdbx_description
1 polymer ?
#
loop_
_entity_poly.entity_id
_entity_poly.type
_entity_poly.pdbx_seq_one_letter_code
_entity_poly.pdbx_strand_id
1 'polypeptide(L)'
;MYEKYGQFTDGKWHKSSNGETYEVINPANEEVLGQASKASPEDVNKALLSAQKGLEVWKKTPPWQRAYILRRIADKMREKQDILAKWMTLEVGKPFAEAKGEVNGAADIYEWNAEETKRIYGQTVESRFEDTRVHVYYQPVGVVAALVP
;
A
#
# COMPACT_ATOMS: atom_id res chain seq x y z
N MET A 1 -13.46 -17.41 0.26
CA MET A 1 -12.75 -16.21 0.73
C MET A 1 -12.55 -15.23 -0.40
N TYR A 2 -11.87 -15.63 -1.46
CA TYR A 2 -11.54 -14.79 -2.62
C TYR A 2 -12.76 -14.26 -3.38
N GLU A 3 -13.86 -15.01 -3.42
CA GLU A 3 -15.10 -14.59 -4.07
C GLU A 3 -15.70 -13.28 -3.52
N LYS A 4 -15.38 -12.97 -2.25
CA LYS A 4 -15.84 -11.75 -1.58
C LYS A 4 -14.99 -10.54 -1.91
N TYR A 5 -13.72 -10.74 -2.23
CA TYR A 5 -12.74 -9.70 -2.50
C TYR A 5 -12.32 -9.78 -3.96
N GLY A 6 -12.38 -8.67 -4.63
CA GLY A 6 -11.87 -8.50 -5.98
C GLY A 6 -10.74 -7.49 -6.01
N GLN A 7 -10.83 -6.56 -6.94
CA GLN A 7 -9.95 -5.40 -7.02
C GLN A 7 -10.50 -4.28 -6.16
N PHE A 8 -9.66 -3.63 -5.38
CA PHE A 8 -10.06 -2.49 -4.56
C PHE A 8 -9.69 -1.19 -5.27
N THR A 9 -10.71 -0.46 -5.72
CA THR A 9 -10.53 0.80 -6.45
C THR A 9 -11.61 1.78 -6.03
N ASP A 10 -11.26 3.04 -5.85
CA ASP A 10 -12.18 4.12 -5.47
C ASP A 10 -12.97 3.82 -4.18
N GLY A 11 -12.30 3.19 -3.20
CA GLY A 11 -12.88 2.83 -1.91
C GLY A 11 -13.84 1.64 -1.92
N LYS A 12 -13.92 0.88 -3.01
CA LYS A 12 -14.86 -0.24 -3.16
C LYS A 12 -14.19 -1.48 -3.77
N TRP A 13 -14.74 -2.64 -3.46
CA TRP A 13 -14.37 -3.90 -4.08
C TRP A 13 -15.14 -4.13 -5.38
N HIS A 14 -14.44 -4.51 -6.44
CA HIS A 14 -15.00 -4.77 -7.78
C HIS A 14 -14.51 -6.12 -8.30
N LYS A 15 -15.35 -6.80 -9.06
CA LYS A 15 -14.91 -7.90 -9.91
C LYS A 15 -14.21 -7.34 -11.14
N SER A 16 -13.41 -8.16 -11.82
CA SER A 16 -12.85 -7.77 -13.12
C SER A 16 -13.95 -7.38 -14.11
N SER A 17 -13.71 -6.34 -14.89
CA SER A 17 -14.66 -5.85 -15.90
C SER A 17 -14.97 -6.86 -16.99
N ASN A 18 -14.02 -7.77 -17.29
CA ASN A 18 -14.19 -8.87 -18.24
C ASN A 18 -14.61 -10.20 -17.60
N GLY A 19 -14.77 -10.23 -16.26
CA GLY A 19 -15.13 -11.43 -15.51
C GLY A 19 -14.03 -12.48 -15.36
N GLU A 20 -12.80 -12.20 -15.85
CA GLU A 20 -11.69 -13.15 -15.73
C GLU A 20 -11.24 -13.34 -14.28
N THR A 21 -10.88 -14.59 -13.97
CA THR A 21 -10.31 -15.00 -12.68
C THR A 21 -9.08 -15.88 -12.92
N TYR A 22 -8.31 -16.09 -11.85
CA TYR A 22 -7.25 -17.09 -11.80
C TYR A 22 -7.31 -17.86 -10.48
N GLU A 23 -6.81 -19.08 -10.49
CA GLU A 23 -6.73 -19.90 -9.31
C GLU A 23 -5.60 -19.44 -8.39
N VAL A 24 -5.93 -19.35 -7.09
CA VAL A 24 -4.94 -19.18 -6.03
C VAL A 24 -4.64 -20.55 -5.45
N ILE A 25 -3.39 -20.96 -5.55
CA ILE A 25 -2.95 -22.31 -5.19
C ILE A 25 -2.06 -22.23 -3.95
N ASN A 26 -2.28 -23.14 -3.01
CA ASN A 26 -1.38 -23.35 -1.88
C ASN A 26 -0.12 -24.08 -2.35
N PRO A 27 1.07 -23.46 -2.29
CA PRO A 27 2.30 -24.07 -2.79
C PRO A 27 2.79 -25.27 -1.95
N ALA A 28 2.26 -25.47 -0.76
CA ALA A 28 2.66 -26.57 0.11
C ALA A 28 2.00 -27.92 -0.25
N ASN A 29 0.80 -27.89 -0.85
CA ASN A 29 0.03 -29.09 -1.14
C ASN A 29 -0.73 -29.04 -2.47
N GLU A 30 -0.52 -27.97 -3.27
CA GLU A 30 -1.13 -27.75 -4.57
C GLU A 30 -2.68 -27.64 -4.56
N GLU A 31 -3.28 -27.47 -3.39
CA GLU A 31 -4.73 -27.27 -3.28
C GLU A 31 -5.15 -25.89 -3.79
N VAL A 32 -6.25 -25.83 -4.53
CA VAL A 32 -6.87 -24.57 -4.94
C VAL A 32 -7.55 -23.91 -3.74
N LEU A 33 -7.05 -22.78 -3.30
CA LEU A 33 -7.62 -21.98 -2.20
C LEU A 33 -8.85 -21.18 -2.61
N GLY A 34 -8.96 -20.86 -3.90
CA GLY A 34 -10.08 -20.12 -4.46
C GLY A 34 -9.75 -19.43 -5.77
N GLN A 35 -10.67 -18.59 -6.24
CA GLN A 35 -10.54 -17.82 -7.48
C GLN A 35 -10.35 -16.34 -7.17
N ALA A 36 -9.27 -15.75 -7.65
CA ALA A 36 -9.02 -14.31 -7.54
C ALA A 36 -9.37 -13.58 -8.84
N SER A 37 -9.79 -12.34 -8.72
CA SER A 37 -10.16 -11.49 -9.86
C SER A 37 -8.91 -11.08 -10.65
N LYS A 38 -8.87 -11.32 -11.96
CA LYS A 38 -7.79 -10.91 -12.85
C LYS A 38 -8.13 -9.58 -13.51
N ALA A 39 -7.34 -8.55 -13.20
CA ALA A 39 -7.55 -7.21 -13.74
C ALA A 39 -7.38 -7.17 -15.25
N SER A 40 -8.33 -6.55 -15.94
CA SER A 40 -8.20 -6.18 -17.35
C SER A 40 -7.37 -4.88 -17.49
N PRO A 41 -6.88 -4.55 -18.69
CA PRO A 41 -6.25 -3.23 -18.93
C PRO A 41 -7.18 -2.06 -18.61
N GLU A 42 -8.48 -2.23 -18.80
CA GLU A 42 -9.48 -1.21 -18.43
C GLU A 42 -9.56 -1.01 -16.91
N ASP A 43 -9.51 -2.08 -16.13
CA ASP A 43 -9.51 -2.02 -14.66
C ASP A 43 -8.24 -1.32 -14.16
N VAL A 44 -7.08 -1.62 -14.75
CA VAL A 44 -5.82 -0.93 -14.43
C VAL A 44 -5.92 0.56 -14.71
N ASN A 45 -6.47 0.96 -15.87
CA ASN A 45 -6.68 2.37 -16.20
C ASN A 45 -7.61 3.06 -15.21
N LYS A 46 -8.70 2.41 -14.79
CA LYS A 46 -9.60 2.94 -13.75
C LYS A 46 -8.86 3.12 -12.41
N ALA A 47 -8.03 2.15 -12.03
CA ALA A 47 -7.22 2.24 -10.81
C ALA A 47 -6.22 3.40 -10.86
N LEU A 48 -5.54 3.61 -12.00
CA LEU A 48 -4.64 4.75 -12.19
C LEU A 48 -5.36 6.09 -12.09
N LEU A 49 -6.53 6.23 -12.71
CA LEU A 49 -7.34 7.45 -12.61
C LEU A 49 -7.82 7.70 -11.17
N SER A 50 -8.20 6.65 -10.45
CA SER A 50 -8.56 6.75 -9.03
C SER A 50 -7.35 7.17 -8.17
N ALA A 51 -6.17 6.61 -8.42
CA ALA A 51 -4.94 6.98 -7.72
C ALA A 51 -4.54 8.45 -7.99
N GLN A 52 -4.72 8.96 -9.22
CA GLN A 52 -4.49 10.36 -9.55
C GLN A 52 -5.42 11.30 -8.76
N LYS A 53 -6.71 10.95 -8.66
CA LYS A 53 -7.66 11.71 -7.81
C LYS A 53 -7.24 11.66 -6.34
N GLY A 54 -6.82 10.50 -5.86
CA GLY A 54 -6.31 10.30 -4.52
C GLY A 54 -5.06 11.14 -4.22
N LEU A 55 -4.15 11.27 -5.18
CA LEU A 55 -2.97 12.12 -5.07
C LEU A 55 -3.35 13.60 -4.82
N GLU A 56 -4.37 14.12 -5.52
CA GLU A 56 -4.81 15.51 -5.33
C GLU A 56 -5.33 15.78 -3.91
N VAL A 57 -5.93 14.77 -3.29
CA VAL A 57 -6.37 14.85 -1.89
C VAL A 57 -5.19 14.66 -0.93
N TRP A 58 -4.39 13.62 -1.15
CA TRP A 58 -3.32 13.23 -0.24
C TRP A 58 -2.22 14.29 -0.13
N LYS A 59 -1.81 14.89 -1.23
CA LYS A 59 -0.78 15.96 -1.22
C LYS A 59 -1.20 17.21 -0.44
N LYS A 60 -2.53 17.47 -0.33
CA LYS A 60 -3.09 18.58 0.44
C LYS A 60 -3.39 18.20 1.90
N THR A 61 -3.35 16.91 2.23
CA THR A 61 -3.63 16.43 3.58
C THR A 61 -2.52 16.86 4.52
N PRO A 62 -2.82 17.53 5.65
CA PRO A 62 -1.80 17.96 6.61
C PRO A 62 -0.96 16.79 7.14
N PRO A 63 0.34 17.00 7.44
CA PRO A 63 1.23 15.93 7.91
C PRO A 63 0.70 15.17 9.13
N TRP A 64 0.12 15.86 10.09
CA TRP A 64 -0.45 15.24 11.29
C TRP A 64 -1.61 14.30 10.98
N GLN A 65 -2.45 14.67 10.02
CA GLN A 65 -3.57 13.83 9.57
C GLN A 65 -3.05 12.61 8.79
N ARG A 66 -2.02 12.77 7.94
CA ARG A 66 -1.35 11.64 7.28
C ARG A 66 -0.74 10.69 8.31
N ALA A 67 -0.04 11.23 9.32
CA ALA A 67 0.52 10.44 10.41
C ALA A 67 -0.55 9.63 11.15
N TYR A 68 -1.68 10.26 11.45
CA TYR A 68 -2.81 9.58 12.10
C TYR A 68 -3.33 8.41 11.26
N ILE A 69 -3.50 8.60 9.95
CA ILE A 69 -3.97 7.55 9.04
C ILE A 69 -2.98 6.38 8.99
N LEU A 70 -1.68 6.67 8.82
CA LEU A 70 -0.63 5.64 8.77
C LEU A 70 -0.55 4.85 10.07
N ARG A 71 -0.65 5.52 11.22
CA ARG A 71 -0.65 4.85 12.53
C ARG A 71 -1.87 3.93 12.68
N ARG A 72 -3.06 4.37 12.25
CA ARG A 72 -4.24 3.51 12.25
C ARG A 72 -4.10 2.27 11.34
N ILE A 73 -3.36 2.38 10.24
CA ILE A 73 -3.05 1.21 9.40
C ILE A 73 -2.18 0.23 10.21
N ALA A 74 -1.11 0.70 10.86
CA ALA A 74 -0.26 -0.14 11.70
C ALA A 74 -1.06 -0.86 12.81
N ASP A 75 -1.93 -0.12 13.51
CA ASP A 75 -2.79 -0.70 14.54
C ASP A 75 -3.70 -1.80 13.99
N LYS A 76 -4.32 -1.57 12.83
CA LYS A 76 -5.18 -2.55 12.16
C LYS A 76 -4.42 -3.78 11.66
N MET A 77 -3.18 -3.63 11.22
CA MET A 77 -2.32 -4.76 10.85
C MET A 77 -2.01 -5.62 12.07
N ARG A 78 -1.64 -5.02 13.21
CA ARG A 78 -1.39 -5.75 14.46
C ARG A 78 -2.65 -6.44 14.99
N GLU A 79 -3.79 -5.75 14.96
CA GLU A 79 -5.10 -6.33 15.36
C GLU A 79 -5.46 -7.56 14.52
N LYS A 80 -5.10 -7.56 13.23
CA LYS A 80 -5.42 -8.64 12.28
C LYS A 80 -4.22 -9.55 11.97
N GLN A 81 -3.18 -9.50 12.77
CA GLN A 81 -1.92 -10.21 12.53
C GLN A 81 -2.11 -11.69 12.18
N ASP A 82 -2.89 -12.42 12.97
CA ASP A 82 -3.05 -13.86 12.80
C ASP A 82 -3.77 -14.21 11.50
N ILE A 83 -4.76 -13.44 11.10
CA ILE A 83 -5.48 -13.68 9.85
C ILE A 83 -4.63 -13.33 8.63
N LEU A 84 -3.87 -12.22 8.70
CA LEU A 84 -2.95 -11.81 7.62
C LEU A 84 -1.81 -12.81 7.47
N ALA A 85 -1.18 -13.24 8.57
CA ALA A 85 -0.15 -14.26 8.58
C ALA A 85 -0.64 -15.60 8.04
N LYS A 86 -1.87 -16.01 8.39
CA LYS A 86 -2.47 -17.24 7.87
C LYS A 86 -2.63 -17.18 6.34
N TRP A 87 -3.07 -16.06 5.80
CA TRP A 87 -3.21 -15.91 4.35
C TRP A 87 -1.84 -15.94 3.65
N MET A 88 -0.86 -15.26 4.20
CA MET A 88 0.50 -15.28 3.69
C MET A 88 1.08 -16.70 3.69
N THR A 89 0.86 -17.47 4.76
CA THR A 89 1.28 -18.88 4.82
C THR A 89 0.59 -19.71 3.74
N LEU A 90 -0.71 -19.55 3.54
CA LEU A 90 -1.47 -20.33 2.57
C LEU A 90 -1.12 -19.97 1.11
N GLU A 91 -0.89 -18.70 0.82
CA GLU A 91 -0.67 -18.23 -0.56
C GLU A 91 0.79 -18.28 -0.99
N VAL A 92 1.72 -18.11 -0.07
CA VAL A 92 3.17 -18.01 -0.34
C VAL A 92 3.96 -19.21 0.18
N GLY A 93 3.36 -20.02 1.06
CA GLY A 93 4.03 -21.17 1.67
C GLY A 93 5.00 -20.81 2.79
N LYS A 94 5.00 -19.58 3.28
CA LYS A 94 5.88 -19.13 4.38
C LYS A 94 5.44 -19.73 5.71
N PRO A 95 6.37 -20.18 6.59
CA PRO A 95 6.03 -20.61 7.94
C PRO A 95 5.23 -19.56 8.71
N PHE A 96 4.20 -20.00 9.44
CA PHE A 96 3.26 -19.08 10.10
C PHE A 96 3.94 -18.12 11.08
N ALA A 97 4.95 -18.59 11.82
CA ALA A 97 5.71 -17.75 12.77
C ALA A 97 6.49 -16.63 12.04
N GLU A 98 7.07 -16.93 10.88
CA GLU A 98 7.76 -15.94 10.04
C GLU A 98 6.77 -14.96 9.41
N ALA A 99 5.63 -15.45 8.93
CA ALA A 99 4.57 -14.61 8.40
C ALA A 99 4.04 -13.63 9.46
N LYS A 100 3.90 -14.06 10.72
CA LYS A 100 3.56 -13.14 11.84
C LYS A 100 4.62 -12.08 12.05
N GLY A 101 5.90 -12.47 12.02
CA GLY A 101 7.02 -11.53 12.11
C GLY A 101 6.97 -10.47 11.00
N GLU A 102 6.68 -10.89 9.76
CA GLU A 102 6.60 -10.00 8.61
C GLU A 102 5.42 -9.01 8.70
N VAL A 103 4.24 -9.47 9.15
CA VAL A 103 3.11 -8.57 9.39
C VAL A 103 3.44 -7.50 10.43
N ASN A 104 4.14 -7.87 11.52
CA ASN A 104 4.58 -6.91 12.52
C ASN A 104 5.62 -5.93 11.95
N GLY A 105 6.62 -6.43 11.22
CA GLY A 105 7.62 -5.59 10.57
C GLY A 105 6.99 -4.59 9.59
N ALA A 106 5.98 -5.01 8.82
CA ALA A 106 5.22 -4.12 7.96
C ALA A 106 4.46 -3.06 8.77
N ALA A 107 3.84 -3.42 9.89
CA ALA A 107 3.18 -2.47 10.78
C ALA A 107 4.17 -1.45 11.36
N ASP A 108 5.37 -1.88 11.75
CA ASP A 108 6.44 -1.01 12.26
C ASP A 108 6.90 0.00 11.20
N ILE A 109 6.99 -0.42 9.92
CA ILE A 109 7.31 0.48 8.80
C ILE A 109 6.22 1.55 8.63
N TYR A 110 4.93 1.19 8.75
CA TYR A 110 3.84 2.18 8.70
C TYR A 110 3.93 3.17 9.85
N GLU A 111 4.22 2.70 11.06
CA GLU A 111 4.39 3.55 12.24
C GLU A 111 5.59 4.48 12.11
N TRP A 112 6.74 3.97 11.64
CA TRP A 112 7.91 4.77 11.33
C TRP A 112 7.59 5.89 10.34
N ASN A 113 6.94 5.56 9.23
CA ASN A 113 6.55 6.55 8.24
C ASN A 113 5.50 7.55 8.75
N ALA A 114 4.66 7.16 9.71
CA ALA A 114 3.76 8.09 10.38
C ALA A 114 4.54 9.19 11.14
N GLU A 115 5.66 8.84 11.77
CA GLU A 115 6.52 9.81 12.42
C GLU A 115 7.31 10.64 11.40
N GLU A 116 7.86 10.00 10.35
CA GLU A 116 8.63 10.71 9.31
C GLU A 116 7.78 11.70 8.51
N THR A 117 6.50 11.41 8.28
CA THR A 117 5.64 12.34 7.53
C THR A 117 5.50 13.72 8.20
N LYS A 118 5.78 13.82 9.50
CA LYS A 118 5.80 15.10 10.25
C LYS A 118 7.13 15.85 10.14
N ARG A 119 8.17 15.20 9.61
CA ARG A 119 9.55 15.70 9.54
C ARG A 119 10.07 15.88 8.11
N ILE A 120 9.17 15.99 7.15
CA ILE A 120 9.53 16.31 5.75
C ILE A 120 9.84 17.80 5.69
N TYR A 121 11.06 18.17 6.11
CA TYR A 121 11.53 19.55 6.14
C TYR A 121 12.22 19.91 4.81
N GLY A 122 12.10 21.17 4.40
CA GLY A 122 12.96 21.76 3.41
C GLY A 122 14.32 22.15 3.99
N GLN A 123 15.19 22.65 3.15
CA GLN A 123 16.49 23.20 3.55
C GLN A 123 16.70 24.58 2.96
N THR A 124 17.36 25.45 3.70
CA THR A 124 17.92 26.69 3.18
C THR A 124 19.43 26.52 3.15
N VAL A 125 20.04 26.67 1.97
CA VAL A 125 21.45 26.44 1.73
C VAL A 125 22.08 27.75 1.30
N GLU A 126 23.23 28.10 1.87
CA GLU A 126 24.01 29.27 1.44
C GLU A 126 24.50 29.07 0.01
N SER A 127 24.37 30.12 -0.78
CA SER A 127 24.90 30.17 -2.14
C SER A 127 26.35 30.69 -2.15
N ARG A 128 27.10 30.29 -3.17
CA ARG A 128 28.39 30.89 -3.48
C ARG A 128 28.27 32.34 -4.02
N PHE A 129 27.08 32.79 -4.36
CA PHE A 129 26.78 34.10 -4.87
C PHE A 129 26.09 34.95 -3.80
N GLU A 130 26.53 36.20 -3.63
CA GLU A 130 26.02 37.08 -2.57
C GLU A 130 24.51 37.36 -2.67
N ASP A 131 23.99 37.48 -3.89
CA ASP A 131 22.59 37.84 -4.16
C ASP A 131 21.65 36.62 -4.26
N THR A 132 22.13 35.42 -3.94
CA THR A 132 21.39 34.20 -4.17
C THR A 132 21.09 33.45 -2.86
N ARG A 133 19.85 33.00 -2.68
CA ARG A 133 19.43 32.06 -1.64
C ARG A 133 18.93 30.79 -2.29
N VAL A 134 19.35 29.63 -1.79
CA VAL A 134 18.91 28.32 -2.28
C VAL A 134 17.96 27.70 -1.29
N HIS A 135 16.77 27.35 -1.76
CA HIS A 135 15.78 26.65 -0.97
C HIS A 135 15.48 25.29 -1.59
N VAL A 136 15.49 24.24 -0.78
CA VAL A 136 15.12 22.88 -1.16
C VAL A 136 13.74 22.56 -0.60
N TYR A 137 12.84 22.16 -1.48
CA TYR A 137 11.49 21.76 -1.12
C TYR A 137 11.25 20.33 -1.59
N TYR A 138 10.61 19.52 -0.75
CA TYR A 138 10.16 18.17 -1.13
C TYR A 138 8.76 18.20 -1.68
N GLN A 139 8.57 17.56 -2.81
CA GLN A 139 7.27 17.41 -3.47
C GLN A 139 6.96 15.93 -3.72
N PRO A 140 5.67 15.54 -3.74
CA PRO A 140 5.30 14.19 -4.14
C PRO A 140 5.78 13.86 -5.55
N VAL A 141 6.34 12.67 -5.74
CA VAL A 141 6.75 12.18 -7.08
C VAL A 141 5.57 11.87 -8.00
N GLY A 142 4.39 11.66 -7.43
CA GLY A 142 3.19 11.30 -8.17
C GLY A 142 2.61 9.95 -7.74
N VAL A 143 1.89 9.31 -8.66
CA VAL A 143 1.38 7.95 -8.48
C VAL A 143 2.52 6.96 -8.72
N VAL A 144 2.63 5.98 -7.85
CA VAL A 144 3.65 4.93 -7.89
C VAL A 144 2.98 3.58 -8.08
N ALA A 145 3.51 2.75 -8.98
CA ALA A 145 3.13 1.34 -9.10
C ALA A 145 4.09 0.49 -8.26
N ALA A 146 3.56 -0.30 -7.34
CA ALA A 146 4.31 -1.29 -6.59
C ALA A 146 3.96 -2.68 -7.13
N LEU A 147 4.94 -3.37 -7.71
CA LEU A 147 4.81 -4.76 -8.17
C LEU A 147 5.33 -5.65 -7.06
N VAL A 148 4.43 -6.44 -6.47
CA VAL A 148 4.72 -7.32 -5.33
C VAL A 148 4.28 -8.74 -5.67
N PRO A 149 4.94 -9.79 -5.09
CA PRO A 149 4.54 -11.17 -5.28
C PRO A 149 3.19 -11.46 -4.65
#